data_35410659413f7b642fb38c4fda8c8e22
#
_entry.id   35410659413f7b642fb38c4fda8c8e22
#
_cell.length_a   1.000
_cell.length_b   1.000
_cell.length_c   1.000
_cell.angle_alpha   90.00
_cell.angle_beta   90.00
_cell.angle_gamma   90.00
#
_symmetry.space_group_name_H-M   'P 1'
#
loop_
_entity.id
_entity.type
_entity.pdbx_description
1 polymer ?
#
loop_
_entity_poly.entity_id
_entity_poly.type
_entity_poly.pdbx_seq_one_letter_code
_entity_poly.pdbx_strand_id
1 'polypeptide(L)'
;MKNLNLLSILLFASIAFVSCDNSANQNQFTLLSSNDTGVDFTNQLNEDNEINYFTYPYIYMGGGVSVGDINNDDLDDIFFTGNMTKNRLYLNKGNLKFDDITDSSDSGGDDRWYTGSTMIDIN
;
A
#
# COMPACT_ATOMS: atom_id res chain seq x y z
N MET A 1 54.21 23.14 -32.20
CA MET A 1 53.39 23.20 -30.95
C MET A 1 51.94 23.60 -31.21
N LYS A 2 51.33 23.18 -32.34
CA LYS A 2 49.90 23.52 -32.65
C LYS A 2 48.97 22.31 -32.70
N ASN A 3 49.46 21.09 -32.58
CA ASN A 3 48.62 19.86 -32.72
C ASN A 3 48.18 19.24 -31.38
N LEU A 4 48.66 19.76 -30.26
CA LEU A 4 48.31 19.25 -28.93
C LEU A 4 46.92 19.70 -28.50
N ASN A 5 46.45 20.85 -28.96
CA ASN A 5 45.18 21.43 -28.56
C ASN A 5 43.97 20.74 -29.22
N LEU A 6 44.12 20.17 -30.40
CA LEU A 6 43.03 19.50 -31.11
C LEU A 6 42.70 18.13 -30.50
N LEU A 7 43.78 17.42 -30.07
CA LEU A 7 43.63 16.12 -29.44
C LEU A 7 42.99 16.21 -28.02
N SER A 8 43.35 17.27 -27.27
CA SER A 8 42.75 17.49 -25.94
C SER A 8 41.28 17.96 -26.03
N ILE A 9 40.89 18.71 -27.07
CA ILE A 9 39.52 19.12 -27.32
C ILE A 9 38.66 17.90 -27.71
N LEU A 10 39.18 16.99 -28.52
CA LEU A 10 38.53 15.75 -28.89
C LEU A 10 38.36 14.79 -27.70
N LEU A 11 39.33 14.74 -26.79
CA LEU A 11 39.26 13.94 -25.57
C LEU A 11 38.24 14.50 -24.57
N PHE A 12 38.11 15.83 -24.46
CA PHE A 12 37.09 16.45 -23.61
C PHE A 12 35.68 16.32 -24.20
N ALA A 13 35.54 16.36 -25.53
CA ALA A 13 34.24 16.17 -26.18
C ALA A 13 33.69 14.75 -26.05
N SER A 14 34.56 13.73 -25.93
CA SER A 14 34.13 12.34 -25.76
C SER A 14 33.61 12.03 -24.34
N ILE A 15 33.98 12.83 -23.32
CA ILE A 15 33.51 12.64 -21.93
C ILE A 15 32.11 13.23 -21.72
N ALA A 16 31.68 14.16 -22.57
CA ALA A 16 30.37 14.81 -22.42
C ALA A 16 29.17 13.94 -22.86
N PHE A 17 29.40 12.78 -23.49
CA PHE A 17 28.32 11.88 -23.96
C PHE A 17 28.01 10.70 -23.03
N VAL A 18 28.65 10.61 -21.87
CA VAL A 18 28.44 9.47 -20.95
C VAL A 18 27.47 9.81 -19.81
N SER A 19 26.78 10.92 -19.86
CA SER A 19 25.88 11.31 -18.76
C SER A 19 24.44 11.51 -19.23
N CYS A 20 23.79 10.42 -19.59
CA CYS A 20 22.35 10.24 -19.39
C CYS A 20 22.07 8.74 -19.46
N ASP A 21 22.26 8.07 -18.36
CA ASP A 21 21.61 6.80 -18.18
C ASP A 21 20.11 7.11 -18.05
N ASN A 22 19.38 6.85 -19.13
CA ASN A 22 17.94 6.71 -19.11
C ASN A 22 17.64 5.45 -18.30
N SER A 23 17.74 5.50 -16.99
CA SER A 23 17.03 4.61 -16.10
C SER A 23 15.54 4.93 -16.24
N ALA A 24 15.03 4.57 -17.41
CA ALA A 24 13.65 4.64 -17.77
C ALA A 24 12.84 3.84 -16.74
N ASN A 25 11.95 4.55 -16.04
CA ASN A 25 10.76 3.99 -15.40
C ASN A 25 10.97 2.67 -14.63
N GLN A 26 11.82 2.67 -13.64
CA GLN A 26 11.57 1.76 -12.53
C GLN A 26 10.37 2.35 -11.79
N ASN A 27 9.19 1.81 -12.01
CA ASN A 27 8.03 2.14 -11.22
C ASN A 27 8.44 1.95 -9.76
N GLN A 28 8.49 3.04 -9.01
CA GLN A 28 8.84 3.00 -7.58
C GLN A 28 7.81 2.18 -6.79
N PHE A 29 6.61 2.06 -7.34
CA PHE A 29 5.52 1.27 -6.78
C PHE A 29 4.95 0.33 -7.85
N THR A 30 4.66 -0.89 -7.45
CA THR A 30 4.00 -1.89 -8.30
C THR A 30 2.67 -2.25 -7.66
N LEU A 31 1.59 -2.19 -8.43
CA LEU A 31 0.29 -2.68 -8.00
C LEU A 31 0.32 -4.21 -7.99
N LEU A 32 0.11 -4.79 -6.82
CA LEU A 32 -0.01 -6.24 -6.64
C LEU A 32 -1.48 -6.65 -6.73
N SER A 33 -1.75 -7.80 -7.33
CA SER A 33 -3.11 -8.32 -7.39
C SER A 33 -3.49 -9.06 -6.09
N SER A 34 -4.79 -9.11 -5.79
CA SER A 34 -5.30 -9.90 -4.67
C SER A 34 -5.00 -11.40 -4.84
N ASN A 35 -4.96 -11.90 -6.06
CA ASN A 35 -4.56 -13.29 -6.33
C ASN A 35 -3.09 -13.57 -5.98
N ASP A 36 -2.24 -12.55 -6.08
CA ASP A 36 -0.83 -12.68 -5.74
C ASP A 36 -0.59 -12.51 -4.24
N THR A 37 -1.35 -11.69 -3.57
CA THR A 37 -1.13 -11.33 -2.16
C THR A 37 -2.04 -12.05 -1.18
N GLY A 38 -3.25 -12.44 -1.59
CA GLY A 38 -4.32 -12.90 -0.71
C GLY A 38 -5.13 -11.76 -0.08
N VAL A 39 -4.77 -10.50 -0.31
CA VAL A 39 -5.50 -9.33 0.24
C VAL A 39 -6.57 -8.91 -0.76
N ASP A 40 -7.83 -9.17 -0.43
CA ASP A 40 -9.00 -8.89 -1.29
C ASP A 40 -9.99 -7.89 -0.65
N PHE A 41 -9.60 -7.21 0.43
CA PHE A 41 -10.45 -6.26 1.12
C PHE A 41 -10.92 -5.14 0.18
N THR A 42 -12.22 -4.90 0.20
CA THR A 42 -12.86 -3.75 -0.45
C THR A 42 -13.80 -3.08 0.53
N ASN A 43 -13.59 -1.81 0.82
CA ASN A 43 -14.49 -1.01 1.61
C ASN A 43 -15.70 -0.60 0.75
N GLN A 44 -16.59 -1.57 0.50
CA GLN A 44 -17.77 -1.38 -0.35
C GLN A 44 -18.79 -0.50 0.35
N LEU A 45 -19.19 0.58 -0.32
CA LEU A 45 -20.27 1.44 0.11
C LEU A 45 -21.51 1.17 -0.75
N ASN A 46 -22.66 1.04 -0.10
CA ASN A 46 -23.95 0.86 -0.76
C ASN A 46 -24.84 2.03 -0.37
N GLU A 47 -25.00 2.97 -1.29
CA GLU A 47 -25.88 4.12 -1.09
C GLU A 47 -27.33 3.75 -1.38
N ASP A 48 -28.23 4.32 -0.60
CA ASP A 48 -29.67 4.20 -0.78
C ASP A 48 -30.38 5.54 -0.45
N ASN A 49 -31.71 5.52 -0.32
CA ASN A 49 -32.48 6.72 0.02
C ASN A 49 -32.29 7.22 1.45
N GLU A 50 -31.78 6.37 2.36
CA GLU A 50 -31.56 6.69 3.76
C GLU A 50 -30.11 7.09 4.03
N ILE A 51 -29.15 6.37 3.41
CA ILE A 51 -27.70 6.59 3.58
C ILE A 51 -27.09 6.95 2.22
N ASN A 52 -26.81 8.23 2.03
CA ASN A 52 -26.18 8.78 0.84
C ASN A 52 -25.46 10.09 1.18
N TYR A 53 -24.81 10.69 0.21
CA TYR A 53 -24.06 11.94 0.43
C TYR A 53 -24.91 13.08 1.01
N PHE A 54 -26.18 13.20 0.65
CA PHE A 54 -27.03 14.30 1.13
C PHE A 54 -27.49 14.10 2.57
N THR A 55 -27.71 12.86 2.99
CA THR A 55 -28.15 12.51 4.36
C THR A 55 -26.95 12.32 5.28
N TYR A 56 -25.83 11.82 4.76
CA TYR A 56 -24.58 11.58 5.49
C TYR A 56 -23.36 12.02 4.65
N PRO A 57 -22.97 13.31 4.70
CA PRO A 57 -21.86 13.84 3.89
C PRO A 57 -20.50 13.16 4.11
N TYR A 58 -20.33 12.45 5.23
CA TYR A 58 -19.10 11.76 5.60
C TYR A 58 -19.00 10.34 5.03
N ILE A 59 -19.97 9.90 4.20
CA ILE A 59 -20.04 8.54 3.65
C ILE A 59 -18.75 8.13 2.90
N TYR A 60 -18.04 9.08 2.28
CA TYR A 60 -16.83 8.83 1.51
C TYR A 60 -15.51 9.02 2.30
N MET A 61 -15.54 9.17 3.62
CA MET A 61 -14.32 9.36 4.40
C MET A 61 -13.42 8.11 4.46
N GLY A 62 -13.96 6.94 4.12
CA GLY A 62 -13.23 5.69 4.13
C GLY A 62 -13.08 5.06 5.50
N GLY A 63 -12.43 3.90 5.52
CA GLY A 63 -12.04 3.16 6.73
C GLY A 63 -10.59 3.44 7.13
N GLY A 64 -10.11 2.74 8.15
CA GLY A 64 -8.73 2.79 8.61
C GLY A 64 -7.92 1.60 8.13
N VAL A 65 -6.61 1.78 8.16
CA VAL A 65 -5.63 0.71 7.99
C VAL A 65 -4.62 0.82 9.12
N SER A 66 -4.31 -0.29 9.77
CA SER A 66 -3.19 -0.38 10.70
C SER A 66 -2.31 -1.57 10.36
N VAL A 67 -1.03 -1.42 10.69
CA VAL A 67 0.02 -2.39 10.39
C VAL A 67 0.78 -2.66 11.67
N GLY A 68 1.12 -3.92 11.95
CA GLY A 68 1.89 -4.35 13.09
C GLY A 68 1.97 -5.87 13.17
N ASP A 69 3.00 -6.37 13.84
CA ASP A 69 3.20 -7.80 14.08
C ASP A 69 2.32 -8.24 15.27
N ILE A 70 1.29 -9.04 15.00
CA ILE A 70 0.34 -9.49 16.03
C ILE A 70 0.69 -10.84 16.62
N ASN A 71 1.62 -11.58 16.02
CA ASN A 71 1.96 -12.94 16.44
C ASN A 71 3.45 -13.09 16.85
N ASN A 72 4.24 -11.98 16.82
CA ASN A 72 5.66 -11.90 17.13
C ASN A 72 6.54 -12.80 16.23
N ASP A 73 6.27 -12.75 14.91
CA ASP A 73 7.07 -13.46 13.91
C ASP A 73 7.98 -12.53 13.08
N ASP A 74 8.11 -11.26 13.47
CA ASP A 74 8.85 -10.20 12.79
C ASP A 74 8.30 -9.84 11.40
N LEU A 75 7.03 -10.19 11.10
CA LEU A 75 6.34 -9.82 9.88
C LEU A 75 5.15 -8.92 10.20
N ASP A 76 5.07 -7.76 9.55
CA ASP A 76 3.95 -6.85 9.74
C ASP A 76 2.66 -7.42 9.14
N ASP A 77 1.60 -7.54 9.96
CA ASP A 77 0.24 -7.90 9.60
C ASP A 77 -0.58 -6.66 9.26
N ILE A 78 -1.71 -6.84 8.59
CA ILE A 78 -2.54 -5.73 8.14
C ILE A 78 -3.96 -5.88 8.66
N PHE A 79 -4.49 -4.81 9.27
CA PHE A 79 -5.88 -4.73 9.67
C PHE A 79 -6.58 -3.58 8.94
N PHE A 80 -7.68 -3.90 8.25
CA PHE A 80 -8.55 -2.93 7.59
C PHE A 80 -9.86 -2.79 8.36
N THR A 81 -10.33 -1.55 8.51
CA THR A 81 -11.67 -1.28 9.02
C THR A 81 -12.63 -0.93 7.89
N GLY A 82 -13.84 -1.44 7.97
CA GLY A 82 -14.89 -1.22 7.00
C GLY A 82 -15.97 -0.25 7.48
N ASN A 83 -16.59 0.49 6.56
CA ASN A 83 -17.72 1.36 6.87
C ASN A 83 -19.04 0.59 6.81
N MET A 84 -19.36 0.02 5.64
CA MET A 84 -20.55 -0.81 5.40
C MET A 84 -20.18 -2.27 5.10
N THR A 85 -18.98 -2.67 5.45
CA THR A 85 -18.45 -4.03 5.32
C THR A 85 -17.71 -4.40 6.59
N LYS A 86 -17.55 -5.69 6.87
CA LYS A 86 -16.78 -6.16 8.01
C LYS A 86 -15.32 -5.74 7.91
N ASN A 87 -14.69 -5.54 9.05
CA ASN A 87 -13.24 -5.41 9.14
C ASN A 87 -12.55 -6.68 8.63
N ARG A 88 -11.27 -6.57 8.26
CA ARG A 88 -10.45 -7.69 7.83
C ARG A 88 -9.09 -7.65 8.50
N LEU A 89 -8.65 -8.80 8.97
CA LEU A 89 -7.31 -9.02 9.53
C LEU A 89 -6.56 -10.03 8.66
N TYR A 90 -5.41 -9.60 8.15
CA TYR A 90 -4.56 -10.38 7.27
C TYR A 90 -3.22 -10.68 7.95
N LEU A 91 -2.94 -11.96 8.16
CA LEU A 91 -1.68 -12.43 8.71
C LEU A 91 -0.63 -12.57 7.60
N ASN A 92 0.51 -11.94 7.79
CA ASN A 92 1.62 -11.97 6.85
C ASN A 92 2.33 -13.33 6.88
N LYS A 93 2.50 -13.92 5.71
CA LYS A 93 3.22 -15.22 5.54
C LYS A 93 4.59 -15.05 4.89
N GLY A 94 5.05 -13.80 4.79
CA GLY A 94 6.27 -13.46 4.05
C GLY A 94 6.05 -13.38 2.54
N ASN A 95 7.02 -12.78 1.85
CA ASN A 95 6.99 -12.59 0.39
C ASN A 95 5.71 -11.91 -0.14
N LEU A 96 5.14 -10.98 0.63
CA LEU A 96 3.89 -10.26 0.32
C LEU A 96 2.68 -11.20 0.12
N LYS A 97 2.66 -12.32 0.85
CA LYS A 97 1.53 -13.26 0.93
C LYS A 97 0.86 -13.10 2.27
N PHE A 98 -0.48 -13.08 2.26
CA PHE A 98 -1.28 -12.87 3.45
C PHE A 98 -2.42 -13.88 3.50
N ASP A 99 -2.73 -14.34 4.71
CA ASP A 99 -3.89 -15.16 5.01
C ASP A 99 -4.95 -14.32 5.71
N ASP A 100 -6.20 -14.35 5.24
CA ASP A 100 -7.32 -13.76 5.95
C ASP A 100 -7.64 -14.61 7.19
N ILE A 101 -7.38 -14.06 8.36
CA ILE A 101 -7.65 -14.71 9.65
C ILE A 101 -8.83 -14.07 10.40
N THR A 102 -9.60 -13.23 9.74
CA THR A 102 -10.69 -12.45 10.34
C THR A 102 -11.66 -13.31 11.15
N ASP A 103 -12.16 -14.37 10.55
CA ASP A 103 -13.16 -15.24 11.21
C ASP A 103 -12.53 -16.06 12.35
N SER A 104 -11.29 -16.52 12.18
CA SER A 104 -10.61 -17.33 13.20
C SER A 104 -10.17 -16.52 14.42
N SER A 105 -9.96 -15.22 14.25
CA SER A 105 -9.56 -14.28 15.31
C SER A 105 -10.73 -13.47 15.89
N ASP A 106 -11.95 -13.65 15.35
CA ASP A 106 -13.15 -12.87 15.71
C ASP A 106 -12.92 -11.34 15.59
N SER A 107 -12.09 -10.92 14.62
CA SER A 107 -11.69 -9.53 14.44
C SER A 107 -12.58 -8.74 13.47
N GLY A 108 -13.59 -9.39 12.87
CA GLY A 108 -14.48 -8.77 11.87
C GLY A 108 -15.31 -7.60 12.39
N GLY A 109 -15.47 -7.50 13.70
CA GLY A 109 -16.30 -6.48 14.32
C GLY A 109 -17.80 -6.76 14.17
N ASP A 110 -18.59 -5.79 14.58
CA ASP A 110 -20.06 -5.79 14.46
C ASP A 110 -20.54 -4.86 13.33
N ASP A 111 -21.84 -4.67 13.19
CA ASP A 111 -22.45 -3.83 12.16
C ASP A 111 -22.34 -2.33 12.48
N ARG A 112 -21.13 -1.86 12.81
CA ARG A 112 -20.84 -0.45 13.05
C ARG A 112 -20.05 0.16 11.91
N TRP A 113 -20.10 1.48 11.84
CA TRP A 113 -19.29 2.27 10.94
C TRP A 113 -17.90 2.52 11.54
N TYR A 114 -16.87 1.87 11.02
CA TYR A 114 -15.50 2.04 11.49
C TYR A 114 -14.73 3.02 10.59
N THR A 115 -14.06 4.01 11.17
CA THR A 115 -13.37 5.07 10.43
C THR A 115 -11.87 5.11 10.63
N GLY A 116 -11.34 4.38 11.62
CA GLY A 116 -9.91 4.39 11.90
C GLY A 116 -9.49 3.16 12.70
N SER A 117 -8.21 2.85 12.67
CA SER A 117 -7.59 1.83 13.49
C SER A 117 -6.16 2.20 13.86
N THR A 118 -5.70 1.69 14.99
CA THR A 118 -4.30 1.81 15.43
C THR A 118 -3.92 0.54 16.16
N MET A 119 -2.81 -0.06 15.79
CA MET A 119 -2.19 -1.13 16.57
C MET A 119 -1.23 -0.54 17.59
N ILE A 120 -1.27 -1.03 18.82
CA ILE A 120 -0.40 -0.61 19.91
C ILE A 120 0.09 -1.86 20.61
N ASP A 121 1.40 -2.00 20.71
CA ASP A 121 2.04 -2.98 21.58
C ASP A 121 1.99 -2.46 23.02
N ILE A 122 1.43 -3.25 23.91
CA ILE A 122 1.25 -2.88 25.33
C ILE A 122 2.05 -3.78 26.30
N ASN A 123 2.94 -4.64 25.78
CA ASN A 123 3.77 -5.52 26.60
C ASN A 123 5.09 -4.88 27.01
#